data_6ea3c621465435616223333bc3b4706f
#
_entry.id   6ea3c621465435616223333bc3b4706f
#
_cell.length_a   1.000
_cell.length_b   1.000
_cell.length_c   1.000
_cell.angle_alpha   90.00
_cell.angle_beta   90.00
_cell.angle_gamma   90.00
#
_symmetry.space_group_name_H-M   'P 1'
#
loop_
_entity.id
_entity.type
_entity.pdbx_description
1 polymer ?
#
loop_
_entity_poly.entity_id
_entity_poly.type
_entity_poly.pdbx_seq_one_letter_code
_entity_poly.pdbx_strand_id
1 'polypeptide(L)'
;MRNLGLKVVLVMFSLFLISCNNEYKRTDNGALMKFYEVNKDNQMPEVGDLVIVDVTQKIGDSVLFSPEMIGEPFEMLVEEPSFVGDIMSAVLSMHLNDHASVIFPIDSMFLSIGEEMPPYIEPGTLTEMDIVLKEIVTKDVLEEEIRQEMILRKSEEEKLLAPYYNNNQYNLTADSLIILNINKGNGRLPKAGDIMKVYFTFQTLEGDTLFDVNS
;
A
#
# COMPACT_ATOMS: atom_id res chain seq x y z
N MET A 1 -20.95 55.60 31.11
CA MET A 1 -20.68 55.34 29.70
C MET A 1 -19.18 55.04 29.36
N ARG A 2 -18.24 55.32 30.30
CA ARG A 2 -16.79 55.17 30.07
C ARG A 2 -16.26 53.69 30.11
N ASN A 3 -17.04 52.77 30.68
CA ASN A 3 -16.62 51.34 30.84
C ASN A 3 -17.13 50.42 29.73
N LEU A 4 -18.01 50.87 28.83
CA LEU A 4 -18.55 50.08 27.76
C LEU A 4 -17.56 49.97 26.58
N GLY A 5 -16.86 51.09 26.29
CA GLY A 5 -15.82 51.10 25.22
C GLY A 5 -14.61 50.23 25.55
N LEU A 6 -14.17 50.20 26.82
CA LEU A 6 -13.05 49.38 27.26
C LEU A 6 -13.38 47.87 27.24
N LYS A 7 -14.63 47.49 27.55
CA LYS A 7 -15.10 46.10 27.47
C LYS A 7 -15.23 45.61 26.03
N VAL A 8 -15.67 46.47 25.10
CA VAL A 8 -15.77 46.13 23.67
C VAL A 8 -14.38 45.95 23.05
N VAL A 9 -13.40 46.80 23.40
CA VAL A 9 -12.02 46.70 22.96
C VAL A 9 -11.36 45.41 23.51
N LEU A 10 -11.64 45.05 24.79
CA LEU A 10 -11.11 43.82 25.39
C LEU A 10 -11.69 42.56 24.76
N VAL A 11 -12.97 42.55 24.39
CA VAL A 11 -13.63 41.43 23.68
C VAL A 11 -13.13 41.31 22.22
N MET A 12 -12.91 42.46 21.54
CA MET A 12 -12.31 42.45 20.19
C MET A 12 -10.86 41.97 20.20
N PHE A 13 -10.08 42.27 21.25
CA PHE A 13 -8.69 41.82 21.36
C PHE A 13 -8.57 40.32 21.71
N SER A 14 -9.57 39.75 22.41
CA SER A 14 -9.58 38.30 22.71
C SER A 14 -9.90 37.40 21.50
N LEU A 15 -10.50 37.97 20.43
CA LEU A 15 -10.82 37.23 19.18
C LEU A 15 -9.61 37.10 18.23
N PHE A 16 -8.50 37.81 18.48
CA PHE A 16 -7.31 37.78 17.63
C PHE A 16 -6.28 36.70 18.02
N LEU A 17 -6.52 35.92 19.08
CA LEU A 17 -5.58 34.90 19.55
C LEU A 17 -5.88 33.47 19.02
N ILE A 18 -6.80 33.30 18.08
CA ILE A 18 -6.90 32.07 17.33
C ILE A 18 -5.91 32.19 16.15
N SER A 19 -4.62 32.26 16.48
CA SER A 19 -3.57 31.96 15.51
C SER A 19 -3.62 30.47 15.25
N CYS A 20 -4.23 30.04 14.15
CA CYS A 20 -4.00 28.74 13.60
C CYS A 20 -2.49 28.58 13.45
N ASN A 21 -1.90 27.73 14.27
CA ASN A 21 -0.48 27.42 14.23
C ASN A 21 -0.26 26.54 12.99
N ASN A 22 -0.10 27.19 11.84
CA ASN A 22 -0.07 26.60 10.51
C ASN A 22 1.38 26.23 10.11
N GLU A 23 2.18 25.77 11.10
CA GLU A 23 3.59 25.43 10.92
C GLU A 23 3.79 23.92 10.93
N TYR A 24 4.76 23.43 10.14
CA TYR A 24 5.24 22.07 10.20
C TYR A 24 5.93 21.82 11.54
N LYS A 25 5.56 20.74 12.22
CA LYS A 25 6.13 20.29 13.48
C LYS A 25 6.56 18.84 13.39
N ARG A 26 7.64 18.52 14.10
CA ARG A 26 8.10 17.15 14.21
C ARG A 26 7.20 16.37 15.16
N THR A 27 6.70 15.23 14.69
CA THR A 27 5.94 14.27 15.51
C THR A 27 6.87 13.37 16.32
N ASP A 28 6.32 12.60 17.25
CA ASP A 28 7.08 11.61 18.03
C ASP A 28 7.70 10.51 17.14
N ASN A 29 7.03 10.17 16.03
CA ASN A 29 7.51 9.25 15.01
C ASN A 29 8.52 9.89 14.03
N GLY A 30 8.89 11.15 14.27
CA GLY A 30 9.93 11.86 13.53
C GLY A 30 9.47 12.54 12.24
N ALA A 31 8.22 12.37 11.81
CA ALA A 31 7.67 13.05 10.64
C ALA A 31 7.56 14.56 10.85
N LEU A 32 7.89 15.34 9.83
CA LEU A 32 7.69 16.79 9.83
C LEU A 32 6.33 17.10 9.21
N MET A 33 5.32 17.32 10.05
CA MET A 33 3.92 17.36 9.67
C MET A 33 3.25 18.70 10.00
N LYS A 34 2.25 19.00 9.20
CA LYS A 34 1.30 20.10 9.43
C LYS A 34 -0.10 19.52 9.38
N PHE A 35 -0.80 19.61 10.49
CA PHE A 35 -2.18 19.14 10.61
C PHE A 35 -3.15 20.25 10.25
N TYR A 36 -4.15 19.93 9.43
CA TYR A 36 -5.29 20.80 9.07
C TYR A 36 -6.53 20.44 9.87
N GLU A 37 -6.77 19.14 10.06
CA GLU A 37 -7.83 18.60 10.90
C GLU A 37 -7.25 17.52 11.81
N VAL A 38 -7.66 17.51 13.08
CA VAL A 38 -7.19 16.56 14.09
C VAL A 38 -8.36 16.00 14.88
N ASN A 39 -8.54 14.72 14.84
CA ASN A 39 -9.64 13.97 15.45
C ASN A 39 -9.12 13.07 16.59
N LYS A 40 -8.59 13.64 17.63
CA LYS A 40 -7.87 12.95 18.73
C LYS A 40 -8.64 11.84 19.44
N ASP A 41 -9.95 11.84 19.35
CA ASP A 41 -10.80 10.81 19.97
C ASP A 41 -10.95 9.55 19.08
N ASN A 42 -10.46 9.63 17.83
CA ASN A 42 -10.51 8.53 16.89
C ASN A 42 -9.30 7.61 17.03
N GLN A 43 -9.41 6.41 16.45
CA GLN A 43 -8.34 5.41 16.41
C GLN A 43 -7.13 5.93 15.63
N MET A 44 -5.94 5.52 16.07
CA MET A 44 -4.69 5.61 15.31
C MET A 44 -4.37 4.26 14.69
N PRO A 45 -3.74 4.21 13.50
CA PRO A 45 -3.26 2.97 12.92
C PRO A 45 -2.05 2.42 13.67
N GLU A 46 -1.91 1.10 13.62
CA GLU A 46 -0.76 0.36 14.14
C GLU A 46 -0.05 -0.38 13.01
N VAL A 47 1.20 -0.80 13.23
CA VAL A 47 1.94 -1.62 12.27
C VAL A 47 1.22 -2.95 12.03
N GLY A 48 0.93 -3.24 10.77
CA GLY A 48 0.15 -4.41 10.33
C GLY A 48 -1.29 -4.09 9.97
N ASP A 49 -1.79 -2.90 10.28
CA ASP A 49 -3.11 -2.44 9.81
C ASP A 49 -3.06 -2.10 8.30
N LEU A 50 -4.19 -2.24 7.61
CA LEU A 50 -4.39 -1.68 6.29
C LEU A 50 -5.10 -0.33 6.44
N VAL A 51 -4.57 0.70 5.80
CA VAL A 51 -5.20 2.02 5.79
C VAL A 51 -5.62 2.41 4.38
N ILE A 52 -6.75 3.11 4.29
CA ILE A 52 -7.23 3.75 3.07
C ILE A 52 -7.00 5.24 3.22
N VAL A 53 -6.24 5.82 2.31
CA VAL A 53 -5.82 7.22 2.35
C VAL A 53 -6.06 7.91 1.01
N ASP A 54 -6.46 9.18 1.07
CA ASP A 54 -6.30 10.08 -0.07
C ASP A 54 -4.92 10.72 0.05
N VAL A 55 -4.06 10.55 -0.94
CA VAL A 55 -2.70 11.11 -0.95
C VAL A 55 -2.50 11.96 -2.20
N THR A 56 -2.06 13.20 -2.00
CA THR A 56 -1.57 14.05 -3.09
C THR A 56 -0.10 14.36 -2.85
N GLN A 57 0.77 13.93 -3.77
CA GLN A 57 2.21 14.20 -3.70
C GLN A 57 2.61 15.33 -4.62
N LYS A 58 3.45 16.25 -4.12
CA LYS A 58 3.92 17.42 -4.84
C LYS A 58 5.42 17.65 -4.66
N ILE A 59 6.02 18.26 -5.69
CA ILE A 59 7.33 18.90 -5.62
C ILE A 59 7.14 20.35 -6.07
N GLY A 60 7.28 21.29 -5.16
CA GLY A 60 6.90 22.69 -5.41
C GLY A 60 5.44 22.79 -5.87
N ASP A 61 5.21 23.39 -7.02
CA ASP A 61 3.86 23.55 -7.61
C ASP A 61 3.42 22.35 -8.48
N SER A 62 4.30 21.38 -8.70
CA SER A 62 4.02 20.22 -9.57
C SER A 62 3.41 19.08 -8.78
N VAL A 63 2.19 18.66 -9.17
CA VAL A 63 1.55 17.44 -8.65
C VAL A 63 2.14 16.25 -9.37
N LEU A 64 2.73 15.31 -8.61
CA LEU A 64 3.26 14.05 -9.12
C LEU A 64 2.21 12.95 -9.13
N PHE A 65 1.32 12.99 -8.15
CA PHE A 65 0.36 11.96 -7.85
C PHE A 65 -0.82 12.54 -7.09
N SER A 66 -2.05 12.12 -7.42
CA SER A 66 -3.27 12.47 -6.67
C SER A 66 -4.36 11.42 -6.86
N PRO A 67 -5.38 11.35 -5.97
CA PRO A 67 -6.51 10.44 -6.11
C PRO A 67 -7.26 10.62 -7.44
N GLU A 68 -7.36 11.86 -7.94
CA GLU A 68 -8.02 12.15 -9.21
C GLU A 68 -7.27 11.53 -10.42
N MET A 69 -5.95 11.37 -10.32
CA MET A 69 -5.14 10.74 -11.39
C MET A 69 -5.30 9.23 -11.42
N ILE A 70 -5.62 8.61 -10.26
CA ILE A 70 -5.76 7.15 -10.12
C ILE A 70 -7.21 6.73 -10.22
N GLY A 71 -8.14 7.57 -9.76
CA GLY A 71 -9.58 7.30 -9.76
C GLY A 71 -10.11 6.56 -8.54
N GLU A 72 -9.22 6.21 -7.58
CA GLU A 72 -9.57 5.52 -6.34
C GLU A 72 -8.65 5.93 -5.19
N PRO A 73 -9.07 5.79 -3.93
CA PRO A 73 -8.22 5.97 -2.77
C PRO A 73 -7.05 4.97 -2.77
N PHE A 74 -5.96 5.35 -2.14
CA PHE A 74 -4.78 4.50 -2.05
C PHE A 74 -4.85 3.60 -0.81
N GLU A 75 -4.75 2.28 -1.02
CA GLU A 75 -4.67 1.29 0.04
C GLU A 75 -3.20 1.02 0.40
N MET A 76 -2.88 1.04 1.67
CA MET A 76 -1.51 0.91 2.14
C MET A 76 -1.45 0.07 3.42
N LEU A 77 -0.64 -1.00 3.40
CA LEU A 77 -0.29 -1.73 4.61
C LEU A 77 0.65 -0.87 5.45
N VAL A 78 0.31 -0.67 6.72
CA VAL A 78 1.16 0.08 7.65
C VAL A 78 2.35 -0.78 8.06
N GLU A 79 3.53 -0.35 7.68
CA GLU A 79 4.81 -1.00 7.99
C GLU A 79 5.65 -0.14 8.92
N GLU A 80 6.75 -0.70 9.43
CA GLU A 80 7.76 0.10 10.12
C GLU A 80 8.35 1.15 9.18
N PRO A 81 8.58 2.39 9.63
CA PRO A 81 9.15 3.44 8.80
C PRO A 81 10.49 3.02 8.16
N SER A 82 10.62 3.20 6.85
CA SER A 82 11.84 2.91 6.10
C SER A 82 12.95 3.93 6.39
N PHE A 83 12.55 5.16 6.69
CA PHE A 83 13.43 6.23 7.16
C PHE A 83 12.65 7.21 8.05
N VAL A 84 13.37 7.99 8.84
CA VAL A 84 12.75 8.95 9.76
C VAL A 84 12.00 10.03 8.99
N GLY A 85 10.67 10.08 9.20
CA GLY A 85 9.81 11.09 8.62
C GLY A 85 9.21 10.73 7.26
N ASP A 86 9.25 9.47 6.87
CA ASP A 86 8.54 8.96 5.69
C ASP A 86 7.02 8.94 5.87
N ILE A 87 6.30 8.46 4.84
CA ILE A 87 4.83 8.38 4.87
C ILE A 87 4.32 7.49 6.01
N MET A 88 5.04 6.39 6.36
CA MET A 88 4.66 5.52 7.47
C MET A 88 4.78 6.23 8.81
N SER A 89 5.85 7.01 9.01
CA SER A 89 6.00 7.89 10.17
C SER A 89 4.86 8.90 10.29
N ALA A 90 4.37 9.41 9.15
CA ALA A 90 3.25 10.34 9.11
C ALA A 90 1.94 9.64 9.49
N VAL A 91 1.61 8.54 8.80
CA VAL A 91 0.37 7.77 9.02
C VAL A 91 0.26 7.28 10.47
N LEU A 92 1.36 6.76 11.05
CA LEU A 92 1.44 6.35 12.45
C LEU A 92 1.30 7.52 13.47
N SER A 93 1.28 8.77 12.97
CA SER A 93 1.06 9.97 13.79
C SER A 93 -0.33 10.58 13.61
N MET A 94 -1.21 9.95 12.80
CA MET A 94 -2.55 10.43 12.45
C MET A 94 -3.63 9.59 13.14
N HIS A 95 -4.78 10.23 13.42
CA HIS A 95 -6.00 9.53 13.79
C HIS A 95 -6.91 9.38 12.57
N LEU A 96 -7.83 8.44 12.64
CA LEU A 96 -8.88 8.28 11.62
C LEU A 96 -9.61 9.62 11.37
N ASN A 97 -9.74 10.00 10.11
CA ASN A 97 -10.26 11.26 9.59
C ASN A 97 -9.36 12.49 9.84
N ASP A 98 -8.11 12.31 10.25
CA ASP A 98 -7.17 13.41 10.24
C ASP A 98 -6.80 13.81 8.82
N HIS A 99 -6.53 15.12 8.64
CA HIS A 99 -5.98 15.70 7.42
C HIS A 99 -4.66 16.41 7.75
N ALA A 100 -3.58 15.99 7.14
CA ALA A 100 -2.25 16.53 7.37
C ALA A 100 -1.37 16.49 6.12
N SER A 101 -0.38 17.40 6.04
CA SER A 101 0.74 17.27 5.10
C SER A 101 1.99 16.83 5.85
N VAL A 102 2.81 16.01 5.18
CA VAL A 102 4.18 15.64 5.60
C VAL A 102 5.17 16.10 4.54
N ILE A 103 6.33 16.58 4.97
CA ILE A 103 7.44 16.95 4.08
C ILE A 103 8.71 16.17 4.43
N PHE A 104 9.41 15.69 3.41
CA PHE A 104 10.70 15.02 3.54
C PHE A 104 11.53 15.17 2.26
N PRO A 105 12.87 14.94 2.32
CA PRO A 105 13.70 14.93 1.13
C PRO A 105 13.33 13.76 0.21
N ILE A 106 13.09 14.04 -1.08
CA ILE A 106 12.70 13.00 -2.04
C ILE A 106 13.81 11.95 -2.25
N ASP A 107 15.07 12.33 -2.07
CA ASP A 107 16.23 11.43 -2.11
C ASP A 107 16.07 10.24 -1.15
N SER A 108 15.51 10.50 0.04
CA SER A 108 15.28 9.44 1.04
C SER A 108 14.25 8.41 0.54
N MET A 109 13.26 8.84 -0.23
CA MET A 109 12.28 7.94 -0.84
C MET A 109 12.94 7.06 -1.91
N PHE A 110 13.68 7.65 -2.85
CA PHE A 110 14.37 6.87 -3.90
C PHE A 110 15.40 5.91 -3.30
N LEU A 111 16.14 6.34 -2.28
CA LEU A 111 17.10 5.49 -1.58
C LEU A 111 16.41 4.29 -0.89
N SER A 112 15.23 4.49 -0.28
CA SER A 112 14.52 3.43 0.44
C SER A 112 13.97 2.35 -0.47
N ILE A 113 13.59 2.70 -1.71
CA ILE A 113 13.08 1.74 -2.72
C ILE A 113 14.20 1.17 -3.61
N GLY A 114 15.46 1.62 -3.42
CA GLY A 114 16.60 1.14 -4.21
C GLY A 114 16.63 1.64 -5.66
N GLU A 115 15.91 2.73 -5.96
CA GLU A 115 15.81 3.33 -7.28
C GLU A 115 16.75 4.53 -7.40
N GLU A 116 17.25 4.78 -8.61
CA GLU A 116 18.02 5.97 -8.91
C GLU A 116 17.11 7.19 -9.09
N MET A 117 17.46 8.29 -8.43
CA MET A 117 16.71 9.54 -8.57
C MET A 117 16.81 10.07 -10.01
N PRO A 118 15.68 10.48 -10.62
CA PRO A 118 15.70 11.07 -11.96
C PRO A 118 16.62 12.30 -12.05
N PRO A 119 17.42 12.45 -13.12
CA PRO A 119 18.46 13.49 -13.21
C PRO A 119 17.90 14.93 -13.29
N TYR A 120 16.61 15.09 -13.47
CA TYR A 120 15.94 16.40 -13.47
C TYR A 120 15.46 16.83 -12.08
N ILE A 121 15.63 15.99 -11.05
CA ILE A 121 15.32 16.31 -9.65
C ILE A 121 16.64 16.63 -8.95
N GLU A 122 16.74 17.82 -8.37
CA GLU A 122 17.93 18.22 -7.64
C GLU A 122 18.03 17.49 -6.28
N PRO A 123 19.22 17.03 -5.85
CA PRO A 123 19.41 16.44 -4.54
C PRO A 123 18.95 17.39 -3.41
N GLY A 124 18.29 16.85 -2.39
CA GLY A 124 17.74 17.62 -1.28
C GLY A 124 16.41 18.31 -1.57
N THR A 125 15.84 18.09 -2.76
CA THR A 125 14.50 18.59 -3.07
C THR A 125 13.48 17.99 -2.09
N LEU A 126 12.65 18.85 -1.49
CA LEU A 126 11.58 18.42 -0.60
C LEU A 126 10.37 18.01 -1.43
N THR A 127 9.78 16.87 -1.07
CA THR A 127 8.44 16.47 -1.50
C THR A 127 7.46 16.73 -0.37
N GLU A 128 6.24 17.11 -0.72
CA GLU A 128 5.11 17.26 0.20
C GLU A 128 4.06 16.21 -0.16
N MET A 129 3.61 15.47 0.83
CA MET A 129 2.45 14.60 0.71
C MET A 129 1.33 15.13 1.59
N ASP A 130 0.21 15.46 0.98
CA ASP A 130 -1.05 15.82 1.61
C ASP A 130 -1.88 14.56 1.79
N ILE A 131 -2.25 14.23 3.02
CA ILE A 131 -2.81 12.92 3.40
C ILE A 131 -4.11 13.13 4.16
N VAL A 132 -5.17 12.44 3.73
CA VAL A 132 -6.41 12.28 4.51
C VAL A 132 -6.57 10.80 4.85
N LEU A 133 -6.58 10.46 6.14
CA LEU A 133 -6.75 9.08 6.60
C LEU A 133 -8.25 8.74 6.66
N LYS A 134 -8.73 7.93 5.70
CA LYS A 134 -10.16 7.64 5.50
C LYS A 134 -10.65 6.45 6.29
N GLU A 135 -9.85 5.38 6.37
CA GLU A 135 -10.25 4.12 6.98
C GLU A 135 -9.02 3.41 7.57
N ILE A 136 -9.27 2.65 8.62
CA ILE A 136 -8.30 1.74 9.25
C ILE A 136 -8.95 0.37 9.35
N VAL A 137 -8.43 -0.60 8.61
CA VAL A 137 -8.76 -2.01 8.77
C VAL A 137 -7.69 -2.62 9.66
N THR A 138 -8.08 -2.99 10.88
CA THR A 138 -7.10 -3.53 11.83
C THR A 138 -6.52 -4.85 11.35
N LYS A 139 -5.29 -5.13 11.74
CA LYS A 139 -4.58 -6.36 11.39
C LYS A 139 -5.42 -7.62 11.62
N ASP A 140 -6.11 -7.71 12.76
CA ASP A 140 -6.93 -8.89 13.10
C ASP A 140 -8.10 -9.06 12.11
N VAL A 141 -8.75 -7.97 11.70
CA VAL A 141 -9.82 -7.97 10.70
C VAL A 141 -9.27 -8.37 9.35
N LEU A 142 -8.17 -7.77 8.92
CA LEU A 142 -7.50 -8.08 7.64
C LEU A 142 -7.08 -9.55 7.56
N GLU A 143 -6.48 -10.10 8.62
CA GLU A 143 -6.09 -11.52 8.68
C GLU A 143 -7.30 -12.46 8.59
N GLU A 144 -8.43 -12.09 9.21
CA GLU A 144 -9.65 -12.90 9.12
C GLU A 144 -10.26 -12.83 7.72
N GLU A 145 -10.31 -11.67 7.08
CA GLU A 145 -10.79 -11.51 5.70
C GLU A 145 -9.95 -12.33 4.72
N ILE A 146 -8.63 -12.24 4.81
CA ILE A 146 -7.71 -13.04 4.00
C ILE A 146 -7.95 -14.54 4.22
N ARG A 147 -8.14 -14.96 5.47
CA ARG A 147 -8.42 -16.36 5.81
C ARG A 147 -9.71 -16.84 5.18
N GLN A 148 -10.79 -16.07 5.26
CA GLN A 148 -12.07 -16.41 4.66
C GLN A 148 -11.98 -16.49 3.14
N GLU A 149 -11.29 -15.54 2.50
CA GLU A 149 -11.05 -15.58 1.07
C GLU A 149 -10.26 -16.82 0.64
N MET A 150 -9.19 -17.18 1.39
CA MET A 150 -8.41 -18.39 1.12
C MET A 150 -9.24 -19.67 1.24
N ILE A 151 -10.14 -19.76 2.24
CA ILE A 151 -11.04 -20.91 2.42
C ILE A 151 -12.00 -21.01 1.23
N LEU A 152 -12.59 -19.88 0.83
CA LEU A 152 -13.51 -19.83 -0.32
C LEU A 152 -12.78 -20.25 -1.60
N ARG A 153 -11.64 -19.64 -1.89
CA ARG A 153 -10.80 -19.94 -3.06
C ARG A 153 -10.39 -21.42 -3.10
N LYS A 154 -9.98 -21.97 -1.97
CA LYS A 154 -9.64 -23.40 -1.88
C LYS A 154 -10.87 -24.29 -2.17
N SER A 155 -12.06 -23.94 -1.65
CA SER A 155 -13.28 -24.68 -1.93
C SER A 155 -13.68 -24.64 -3.42
N GLU A 156 -13.46 -23.49 -4.08
CA GLU A 156 -13.70 -23.36 -5.52
C GLU A 156 -12.68 -24.17 -6.33
N GLU A 157 -11.40 -24.09 -5.97
CA GLU A 157 -10.35 -24.91 -6.58
C GLU A 157 -10.64 -26.41 -6.48
N GLU A 158 -11.01 -26.89 -5.28
CA GLU A 158 -11.39 -28.30 -5.07
C GLU A 158 -12.55 -28.74 -5.98
N LYS A 159 -13.55 -27.88 -6.19
CA LYS A 159 -14.68 -28.17 -7.12
C LYS A 159 -14.21 -28.27 -8.56
N LEU A 160 -13.32 -27.37 -9.00
CA LEU A 160 -12.75 -27.38 -10.35
C LEU A 160 -11.85 -28.60 -10.58
N LEU A 161 -11.10 -29.02 -9.59
CA LEU A 161 -10.16 -30.13 -9.68
C LEU A 161 -10.80 -31.50 -9.42
N ALA A 162 -11.98 -31.57 -8.78
CA ALA A 162 -12.65 -32.83 -8.45
C ALA A 162 -12.82 -33.79 -9.64
N PRO A 163 -13.18 -33.36 -10.87
CA PRO A 163 -13.28 -34.23 -12.02
C PRO A 163 -11.95 -34.88 -12.39
N TYR A 164 -10.84 -34.21 -12.13
CA TYR A 164 -9.49 -34.74 -12.45
C TYR A 164 -9.00 -35.71 -11.38
N TYR A 165 -9.24 -35.41 -10.09
CA TYR A 165 -8.85 -36.31 -8.98
C TYR A 165 -9.63 -37.62 -9.00
N ASN A 166 -10.89 -37.62 -9.38
CA ASN A 166 -11.75 -38.79 -9.40
C ASN A 166 -11.59 -39.63 -10.66
N ASN A 167 -10.75 -39.22 -11.62
CA ASN A 167 -10.51 -39.94 -12.85
C ASN A 167 -9.26 -40.85 -12.71
N ASN A 168 -9.46 -42.15 -12.56
CA ASN A 168 -8.39 -43.16 -12.42
C ASN A 168 -7.41 -43.22 -13.61
N GLN A 169 -7.65 -42.46 -14.69
CA GLN A 169 -6.77 -42.38 -15.84
C GLN A 169 -5.61 -41.39 -15.64
N TYR A 170 -5.68 -40.56 -14.60
CA TYR A 170 -4.68 -39.55 -14.33
C TYR A 170 -3.72 -39.99 -13.23
N ASN A 171 -2.46 -39.58 -13.35
CA ASN A 171 -1.45 -39.86 -12.36
C ASN A 171 -1.26 -38.67 -11.46
N LEU A 172 -1.68 -38.79 -10.19
CA LEU A 172 -1.41 -37.81 -9.16
C LEU A 172 -0.03 -38.03 -8.56
N THR A 173 0.84 -37.02 -8.58
CA THR A 173 2.14 -37.08 -7.91
C THR A 173 2.01 -36.80 -6.42
N ALA A 174 3.07 -37.06 -5.64
CA ALA A 174 3.13 -36.74 -4.21
C ALA A 174 2.96 -35.23 -3.92
N ASP A 175 3.35 -34.39 -4.88
CA ASP A 175 3.26 -32.92 -4.80
C ASP A 175 1.92 -32.40 -5.36
N SER A 176 0.90 -33.26 -5.47
CA SER A 176 -0.44 -32.92 -5.96
C SER A 176 -0.51 -32.45 -7.43
N LEU A 177 0.52 -32.74 -8.21
CA LEU A 177 0.51 -32.50 -9.66
C LEU A 177 -0.24 -33.62 -10.39
N ILE A 178 -1.22 -33.28 -11.21
CA ILE A 178 -1.96 -34.22 -12.04
C ILE A 178 -1.31 -34.32 -13.42
N ILE A 179 -0.83 -35.52 -13.78
CA ILE A 179 -0.23 -35.78 -15.09
C ILE A 179 -1.26 -36.51 -15.96
N LEU A 180 -1.78 -35.82 -16.99
CA LEU A 180 -2.81 -36.38 -17.90
C LEU A 180 -2.26 -37.30 -18.94
N ASN A 181 -1.13 -36.96 -19.58
CA ASN A 181 -0.50 -37.74 -20.64
C ASN A 181 1.01 -37.72 -20.52
N ILE A 182 1.63 -38.85 -20.70
CA ILE A 182 3.09 -38.96 -20.82
C ILE A 182 3.41 -39.75 -22.10
N ASN A 183 4.09 -39.09 -23.04
CA ASN A 183 4.73 -39.79 -24.16
C ASN A 183 6.14 -40.17 -23.72
N LYS A 184 6.38 -41.49 -23.58
CA LYS A 184 7.68 -41.98 -23.11
C LYS A 184 8.74 -41.71 -24.16
N GLY A 185 9.75 -40.91 -23.79
CA GLY A 185 10.93 -40.68 -24.59
C GLY A 185 11.87 -41.90 -24.60
N ASN A 186 12.83 -41.87 -25.51
CA ASN A 186 13.87 -42.90 -25.67
C ASN A 186 15.26 -42.45 -25.21
N GLY A 187 15.37 -41.25 -24.67
CA GLY A 187 16.61 -40.67 -24.17
C GLY A 187 16.86 -40.94 -22.68
N ARG A 188 17.99 -40.45 -22.19
CA ARG A 188 18.29 -40.50 -20.76
C ARG A 188 17.41 -39.50 -20.00
N LEU A 189 17.11 -39.82 -18.76
CA LEU A 189 16.45 -38.87 -17.86
C LEU A 189 17.42 -37.77 -17.43
N PRO A 190 16.94 -36.52 -17.33
CA PRO A 190 17.73 -35.43 -16.82
C PRO A 190 18.07 -35.63 -15.35
N LYS A 191 19.19 -35.08 -14.90
CA LYS A 191 19.66 -35.09 -13.53
C LYS A 191 19.76 -33.66 -13.02
N ALA A 192 19.77 -33.47 -11.71
CA ALA A 192 20.03 -32.18 -11.11
C ALA A 192 21.35 -31.56 -11.64
N GLY A 193 21.29 -30.31 -12.12
CA GLY A 193 22.39 -29.63 -12.78
C GLY A 193 22.47 -29.76 -14.30
N ASP A 194 21.65 -30.62 -14.93
CA ASP A 194 21.56 -30.69 -16.40
C ASP A 194 20.85 -29.43 -16.95
N ILE A 195 21.35 -28.92 -18.08
CA ILE A 195 20.68 -27.86 -18.86
C ILE A 195 19.73 -28.53 -19.86
N MET A 196 18.47 -28.15 -19.82
CA MET A 196 17.44 -28.67 -20.72
C MET A 196 16.82 -27.54 -21.54
N LYS A 197 16.45 -27.85 -22.79
CA LYS A 197 15.58 -26.99 -23.58
C LYS A 197 14.17 -27.55 -23.50
N VAL A 198 13.24 -26.75 -23.01
CA VAL A 198 11.84 -27.12 -22.78
C VAL A 198 10.96 -26.20 -23.60
N TYR A 199 9.98 -26.75 -24.30
CA TYR A 199 8.89 -26.03 -24.93
C TYR A 199 7.64 -26.29 -24.10
N PHE A 200 6.89 -25.24 -23.76
CA PHE A 200 5.66 -25.40 -23.01
C PHE A 200 4.66 -24.28 -23.33
N THR A 201 3.39 -24.61 -23.19
CA THR A 201 2.29 -23.65 -23.24
C THR A 201 1.60 -23.67 -21.88
N PHE A 202 1.36 -22.50 -21.32
CA PHE A 202 0.63 -22.33 -20.07
C PHE A 202 -0.78 -21.82 -20.38
N GLN A 203 -1.79 -22.57 -19.93
CA GLN A 203 -3.19 -22.31 -20.23
C GLN A 203 -4.04 -22.40 -18.96
N THR A 204 -5.17 -21.66 -18.93
CA THR A 204 -6.22 -21.89 -17.94
C THR A 204 -6.94 -23.21 -18.20
N LEU A 205 -7.76 -23.69 -17.24
CA LEU A 205 -8.60 -24.88 -17.45
C LEU A 205 -9.69 -24.65 -18.51
N GLU A 206 -10.07 -23.40 -18.76
CA GLU A 206 -10.99 -22.99 -19.83
C GLU A 206 -10.34 -23.00 -21.22
N GLY A 207 -9.00 -23.11 -21.29
CA GLY A 207 -8.23 -23.19 -22.53
C GLY A 207 -7.60 -21.90 -23.00
N ASP A 208 -7.70 -20.82 -22.21
CA ASP A 208 -7.06 -19.55 -22.53
C ASP A 208 -5.54 -19.66 -22.36
N THR A 209 -4.79 -19.33 -23.40
CA THR A 209 -3.32 -19.37 -23.36
C THR A 209 -2.78 -18.13 -22.66
N LEU A 210 -2.12 -18.33 -21.52
CA LEU A 210 -1.47 -17.28 -20.75
C LEU A 210 -0.04 -17.03 -21.19
N PHE A 211 0.65 -18.07 -21.63
CA PHE A 211 2.04 -18.01 -22.07
C PHE A 211 2.38 -19.15 -23.01
N ASP A 212 3.11 -18.87 -24.11
CA ASP A 212 3.57 -19.87 -25.07
C ASP A 212 5.02 -19.62 -25.47
N VAL A 213 5.89 -20.62 -25.28
CA VAL A 213 7.32 -20.57 -25.66
C VAL A 213 7.55 -21.15 -27.06
N ASN A 214 6.52 -21.60 -27.76
CA ASN A 214 6.64 -22.21 -29.09
C ASN A 214 6.65 -21.19 -30.24
N SER A 215 6.55 -19.89 -29.97
CA SER A 215 6.54 -18.81 -30.98
C SER A 215 7.89 -18.09 -31.08
#